data_42acab7f2b76d828d496c358ee2b516d
#
_entry.id   42acab7f2b76d828d496c358ee2b516d
#
_cell.length_a   1.000
_cell.length_b   1.000
_cell.length_c   1.000
_cell.angle_alpha   90.00
_cell.angle_beta   90.00
_cell.angle_gamma   90.00
#
_symmetry.space_group_name_H-M   'P 1'
#
loop_
_entity.id
_entity.type
_entity.pdbx_description
1 polymer ?
#
loop_
_entity_poly.entity_id
_entity_poly.type
_entity_poly.pdbx_seq_one_letter_code
_entity_poly.pdbx_strand_id
1 'polypeptide(L)'
;QAQFRGNCVKNLIAKKNLIQQKVKYMKRKIKRIQAVCIYMMLLLLLLLPQTAMAKNTEKSKTTFPVQVIHKTGDDQENFVIVIMGDGYTAGQQDQFLEDATQKARGMLTWSPYREYSDRINIYAVQAVSNEPGIGVYGGKSPDTYFHVKVYGKAPGFTNGGDERAKALRTELEENYLDEGANVGTIHILCNDTGSYGASVNPLFSFSTNSEDNSDGMVMAHETAHSIGGLGDEYERYTNKPNMSDTTDPEKIKWSKMLGFRGI
;
A
#
# COMPACT_ATOMS: atom_id res chain seq x y z
N GLN A 1 -29.97 90.49 25.92
CA GLN A 1 -29.40 89.26 26.53
C GLN A 1 -30.24 88.01 26.28
N ALA A 2 -31.56 88.04 26.24
CA ALA A 2 -32.43 86.84 26.01
C ALA A 2 -32.28 86.21 24.61
N GLN A 3 -32.11 87.04 23.58
CA GLN A 3 -31.98 86.61 22.19
C GLN A 3 -30.65 85.93 21.91
N PHE A 4 -29.56 86.31 22.59
CA PHE A 4 -28.24 85.71 22.50
C PHE A 4 -28.20 84.31 23.16
N ARG A 5 -28.88 84.12 24.30
CA ARG A 5 -29.04 82.85 24.99
C ARG A 5 -29.84 81.85 24.15
N GLY A 6 -30.89 82.30 23.44
CA GLY A 6 -31.71 81.44 22.57
C GLY A 6 -30.94 80.87 21.36
N ASN A 7 -30.06 81.69 20.77
CA ASN A 7 -29.26 81.25 19.64
C ASN A 7 -28.14 80.23 20.07
N CYS A 8 -27.55 80.45 21.27
CA CYS A 8 -26.55 79.50 21.78
C CYS A 8 -27.15 78.16 22.09
N VAL A 9 -28.35 78.06 22.66
CA VAL A 9 -29.05 76.82 22.94
C VAL A 9 -29.44 76.08 21.64
N LYS A 10 -29.96 76.83 20.64
CA LYS A 10 -30.26 76.19 19.30
C LYS A 10 -29.04 75.66 18.64
N ASN A 11 -27.88 76.32 18.68
CA ASN A 11 -26.63 75.82 18.13
C ASN A 11 -26.09 74.55 18.85
N LEU A 12 -26.26 74.52 20.19
CA LEU A 12 -25.90 73.31 20.98
C LEU A 12 -26.79 72.13 20.65
N ILE A 13 -28.10 72.34 20.49
CA ILE A 13 -29.04 71.25 20.07
C ILE A 13 -28.72 70.80 18.67
N ALA A 14 -28.44 71.70 17.73
CA ALA A 14 -28.06 71.33 16.35
C ALA A 14 -26.75 70.51 16.32
N LYS A 15 -25.72 70.92 17.10
CA LYS A 15 -24.47 70.08 17.23
C LYS A 15 -24.73 68.69 17.82
N LYS A 16 -25.57 68.62 18.87
CA LYS A 16 -25.92 67.32 19.49
C LYS A 16 -26.63 66.39 18.49
N ASN A 17 -27.55 66.89 17.70
CA ASN A 17 -28.29 66.18 16.68
C ASN A 17 -27.34 65.69 15.57
N LEU A 18 -26.41 66.55 15.13
CA LEU A 18 -25.41 66.20 14.13
C LEU A 18 -24.49 65.10 14.63
N ILE A 19 -24.05 65.12 15.90
CA ILE A 19 -23.24 64.09 16.54
C ILE A 19 -24.04 62.77 16.57
N GLN A 20 -25.30 62.82 17.00
CA GLN A 20 -26.16 61.62 17.03
C GLN A 20 -26.33 60.96 15.64
N GLN A 21 -26.52 61.81 14.61
CA GLN A 21 -26.59 61.32 13.22
C GLN A 21 -25.28 60.68 12.78
N LYS A 22 -24.12 61.27 13.07
CA LYS A 22 -22.80 60.69 12.77
C LYS A 22 -22.59 59.36 13.49
N VAL A 23 -22.95 59.28 14.78
CA VAL A 23 -22.87 58.03 15.55
C VAL A 23 -23.78 56.94 14.96
N LYS A 24 -25.00 57.30 14.58
CA LYS A 24 -25.94 56.34 13.93
C LYS A 24 -25.41 55.86 12.59
N TYR A 25 -24.81 56.75 11.79
CA TYR A 25 -24.17 56.39 10.52
C TYR A 25 -22.97 55.46 10.74
N MET A 26 -22.07 55.78 11.69
CA MET A 26 -20.92 54.96 12.03
C MET A 26 -21.35 53.56 12.50
N LYS A 27 -22.34 53.45 13.37
CA LYS A 27 -22.88 52.15 13.83
C LYS A 27 -23.42 51.32 12.66
N ARG A 28 -24.09 51.95 11.69
CA ARG A 28 -24.56 51.26 10.48
C ARG A 28 -23.39 50.77 9.60
N LYS A 29 -22.35 51.58 9.44
CA LYS A 29 -21.16 51.25 8.67
C LYS A 29 -20.40 50.10 9.31
N ILE A 30 -20.23 50.09 10.64
CA ILE A 30 -19.59 48.98 11.39
C ILE A 30 -20.38 47.69 11.22
N LYS A 31 -21.70 47.70 11.37
CA LYS A 31 -22.53 46.51 11.15
C LYS A 31 -22.39 45.92 9.73
N ARG A 32 -22.29 46.79 8.70
CA ARG A 32 -22.07 46.34 7.31
C ARG A 32 -20.68 45.71 7.14
N ILE A 33 -19.65 46.31 7.73
CA ILE A 33 -18.28 45.78 7.69
C ILE A 33 -18.25 44.42 8.41
N GLN A 34 -18.84 44.29 9.59
CA GLN A 34 -18.94 43.03 10.33
C GLN A 34 -19.66 41.94 9.51
N ALA A 35 -20.75 42.26 8.83
CA ALA A 35 -21.49 41.35 7.99
C ALA A 35 -20.63 40.86 6.80
N VAL A 36 -19.87 41.78 6.16
CA VAL A 36 -18.96 41.45 5.07
C VAL A 36 -17.82 40.56 5.56
N CYS A 37 -17.21 40.86 6.72
CA CYS A 37 -16.16 40.05 7.32
C CYS A 37 -16.66 38.65 7.67
N ILE A 38 -17.85 38.48 8.22
CA ILE A 38 -18.48 37.20 8.51
C ILE A 38 -18.72 36.40 7.21
N TYR A 39 -19.23 37.09 6.17
CA TYR A 39 -19.46 36.46 4.87
C TYR A 39 -18.15 36.02 4.22
N MET A 40 -17.10 36.85 4.26
CA MET A 40 -15.75 36.47 3.76
C MET A 40 -15.15 35.33 4.56
N MET A 41 -15.35 35.26 5.88
CA MET A 41 -14.87 34.18 6.71
C MET A 41 -15.60 32.85 6.40
N LEU A 42 -16.92 32.90 6.15
CA LEU A 42 -17.71 31.76 5.69
C LEU A 42 -17.29 31.31 4.29
N LEU A 43 -17.00 32.24 3.38
CA LEU A 43 -16.46 31.90 2.04
C LEU A 43 -15.07 31.28 2.14
N LEU A 44 -14.20 31.76 3.03
CA LEU A 44 -12.88 31.19 3.28
C LEU A 44 -12.98 29.77 3.84
N LEU A 45 -13.96 29.50 4.71
CA LEU A 45 -14.25 28.15 5.23
C LEU A 45 -14.73 27.18 4.14
N LEU A 46 -15.42 27.69 3.10
CA LEU A 46 -15.84 26.88 1.94
C LEU A 46 -14.71 26.66 0.93
N LEU A 47 -13.67 27.50 0.96
CA LEU A 47 -12.48 27.39 0.11
C LEU A 47 -11.31 26.64 0.78
N LEU A 48 -11.43 26.31 2.07
CA LEU A 48 -10.51 25.35 2.66
C LEU A 48 -10.66 24.05 1.87
N PRO A 49 -9.55 23.50 1.35
CA PRO A 49 -9.62 22.15 0.80
C PRO A 49 -10.26 21.32 1.91
N GLN A 50 -11.38 20.70 1.60
CA GLN A 50 -11.84 19.59 2.40
C GLN A 50 -10.71 18.55 2.25
N THR A 51 -9.67 18.69 3.09
CA THR A 51 -8.87 17.50 3.40
C THR A 51 -9.96 16.51 3.78
N ALA A 52 -10.19 15.57 2.86
CA ALA A 52 -11.01 14.42 3.15
C ALA A 52 -10.52 13.98 4.51
N MET A 53 -11.34 14.13 5.54
CA MET A 53 -11.12 13.41 6.77
C MET A 53 -11.02 11.98 6.26
N ALA A 54 -9.78 11.50 6.19
CA ALA A 54 -9.53 10.10 5.99
C ALA A 54 -10.45 9.47 7.02
N LYS A 55 -11.50 8.85 6.51
CA LYS A 55 -12.42 8.06 7.31
C LYS A 55 -11.47 7.03 7.91
N ASN A 56 -11.04 7.23 9.15
CA ASN A 56 -10.47 6.17 9.97
C ASN A 56 -11.61 5.15 10.10
N THR A 57 -11.86 4.45 9.02
CA THR A 57 -12.46 3.14 9.05
C THR A 57 -11.43 2.36 9.83
N GLU A 58 -11.72 1.97 11.06
CA GLU A 58 -10.99 0.90 11.70
C GLU A 58 -10.95 -0.21 10.66
N LYS A 59 -9.77 -0.38 10.02
CA LYS A 59 -9.59 -1.47 9.06
C LYS A 59 -9.90 -2.73 9.85
N SER A 60 -10.78 -3.54 9.31
CA SER A 60 -11.22 -4.78 9.92
C SER A 60 -9.98 -5.60 10.28
N LYS A 61 -10.01 -6.24 11.47
CA LYS A 61 -8.84 -6.96 12.00
C LYS A 61 -8.54 -8.14 11.08
N THR A 62 -7.36 -8.17 10.50
CA THR A 62 -6.84 -9.32 9.75
C THR A 62 -6.52 -10.50 10.67
N THR A 63 -6.62 -11.73 10.17
CA THR A 63 -6.31 -12.97 10.91
C THR A 63 -4.90 -12.94 11.50
N PHE A 64 -3.95 -12.45 10.71
CA PHE A 64 -2.56 -12.25 11.12
C PHE A 64 -2.16 -10.78 11.03
N PRO A 65 -1.19 -10.34 11.85
CA PRO A 65 -0.63 -8.99 11.73
C PRO A 65 -0.05 -8.77 10.35
N VAL A 66 -0.23 -7.54 9.83
CA VAL A 66 0.31 -7.11 8.55
C VAL A 66 1.28 -5.96 8.78
N GLN A 67 2.48 -6.10 8.26
CA GLN A 67 3.52 -5.08 8.35
C GLN A 67 3.77 -4.45 6.98
N VAL A 68 3.84 -3.13 6.93
CA VAL A 68 4.30 -2.40 5.74
C VAL A 68 5.81 -2.54 5.63
N ILE A 69 6.31 -3.12 4.55
CA ILE A 69 7.75 -3.21 4.26
C ILE A 69 8.20 -2.05 3.37
N HIS A 70 7.42 -1.75 2.35
CA HIS A 70 7.68 -0.67 1.40
C HIS A 70 6.35 -0.13 0.90
N LYS A 71 6.09 1.18 1.03
CA LYS A 71 4.89 1.82 0.51
C LYS A 71 5.26 3.19 -0.04
N THR A 72 4.94 3.42 -1.31
CA THR A 72 5.30 4.64 -2.05
C THR A 72 4.09 5.39 -2.58
N GLY A 73 2.91 4.78 -2.58
CA GLY A 73 1.68 5.39 -3.04
C GLY A 73 0.45 4.57 -2.66
N ASP A 74 -0.68 4.95 -3.22
CA ASP A 74 -1.97 4.27 -3.01
C ASP A 74 -1.93 2.85 -3.60
N ASP A 75 -2.57 1.90 -2.91
CA ASP A 75 -2.55 0.49 -3.32
C ASP A 75 -3.34 0.25 -4.62
N GLN A 76 -4.23 1.15 -4.99
CA GLN A 76 -4.95 1.10 -6.27
C GLN A 76 -4.06 1.48 -7.46
N GLU A 77 -3.03 2.31 -7.23
CA GLU A 77 -2.17 2.83 -8.29
C GLU A 77 -0.83 2.11 -8.37
N ASN A 78 -0.42 1.44 -7.30
CA ASN A 78 0.83 0.72 -7.20
C ASN A 78 0.63 -0.80 -7.33
N PHE A 79 1.66 -1.46 -7.82
CA PHE A 79 1.69 -2.93 -7.84
C PHE A 79 1.92 -3.46 -6.42
N VAL A 80 0.99 -4.25 -5.91
CA VAL A 80 1.04 -4.76 -4.53
C VAL A 80 1.68 -6.15 -4.52
N ILE A 81 2.78 -6.28 -3.79
CA ILE A 81 3.45 -7.56 -3.49
C ILE A 81 3.18 -7.90 -2.03
N VAL A 82 2.76 -9.12 -1.76
CA VAL A 82 2.56 -9.61 -0.38
C VAL A 82 3.54 -10.74 -0.10
N ILE A 83 4.33 -10.59 0.97
CA ILE A 83 5.22 -11.62 1.46
C ILE A 83 4.52 -12.36 2.61
N MET A 84 4.42 -13.67 2.54
CA MET A 84 3.84 -14.51 3.59
C MET A 84 4.87 -15.53 4.07
N GLY A 85 5.03 -15.69 5.38
CA GLY A 85 6.00 -16.62 5.96
C GLY A 85 5.45 -18.05 6.07
N ASP A 86 6.20 -19.08 5.65
CA ASP A 86 5.92 -20.46 6.00
C ASP A 86 7.04 -21.08 6.83
N GLY A 87 6.66 -21.82 7.88
CA GLY A 87 7.62 -22.42 8.80
C GLY A 87 8.19 -21.47 9.84
N TYR A 88 7.63 -20.27 10.01
CA TYR A 88 7.94 -19.37 11.11
C TYR A 88 6.91 -19.54 12.23
N THR A 89 7.37 -19.97 13.41
CA THR A 89 6.53 -20.10 14.60
C THR A 89 6.19 -18.75 15.22
N ALA A 90 5.29 -18.73 16.20
CA ALA A 90 4.97 -17.52 16.94
C ALA A 90 6.20 -16.81 17.56
N GLY A 91 7.18 -17.60 18.02
CA GLY A 91 8.45 -17.06 18.55
C GLY A 91 9.44 -16.58 17.49
N GLN A 92 9.16 -16.79 16.22
CA GLN A 92 10.03 -16.43 15.09
C GLN A 92 9.44 -15.32 14.21
N GLN A 93 8.41 -14.63 14.64
CA GLN A 93 7.76 -13.62 13.82
C GLN A 93 8.62 -12.37 13.62
N ASP A 94 9.43 -12.00 14.60
CA ASP A 94 10.41 -10.91 14.44
C ASP A 94 11.48 -11.28 13.41
N GLN A 95 11.97 -12.55 13.44
CA GLN A 95 12.90 -13.06 12.43
C GLN A 95 12.26 -13.04 11.04
N PHE A 96 10.99 -13.49 10.91
CA PHE A 96 10.27 -13.41 9.63
C PHE A 96 10.24 -11.99 9.07
N LEU A 97 9.93 -10.99 9.90
CA LEU A 97 9.88 -9.60 9.45
C LEU A 97 11.26 -9.07 9.03
N GLU A 98 12.31 -9.47 9.72
CA GLU A 98 13.69 -9.12 9.37
C GLU A 98 14.06 -9.76 8.02
N ASP A 99 13.84 -11.07 7.85
CA ASP A 99 14.09 -11.80 6.63
C ASP A 99 13.29 -11.23 5.44
N ALA A 100 11.97 -11.00 5.62
CA ALA A 100 11.10 -10.43 4.60
C ALA A 100 11.56 -9.02 4.19
N THR A 101 11.96 -8.19 5.17
CA THR A 101 12.45 -6.84 4.91
C THR A 101 13.77 -6.88 4.12
N GLN A 102 14.68 -7.75 4.49
CA GLN A 102 15.96 -7.91 3.80
C GLN A 102 15.77 -8.35 2.35
N LYS A 103 14.95 -9.40 2.13
CA LYS A 103 14.67 -9.92 0.79
C LYS A 103 13.97 -8.89 -0.09
N ALA A 104 12.97 -8.18 0.45
CA ALA A 104 12.25 -7.12 -0.28
C ALA A 104 13.18 -5.97 -0.66
N ARG A 105 14.00 -5.49 0.26
CA ARG A 105 14.99 -4.44 -0.03
C ARG A 105 16.01 -4.89 -1.06
N GLY A 106 16.49 -6.11 -0.95
CA GLY A 106 17.40 -6.72 -1.93
C GLY A 106 16.75 -6.76 -3.31
N MET A 107 15.52 -7.29 -3.43
CA MET A 107 14.78 -7.34 -4.68
C MET A 107 14.68 -5.97 -5.35
N LEU A 108 14.39 -4.91 -4.59
CA LEU A 108 14.28 -3.54 -5.10
C LEU A 108 15.62 -2.95 -5.58
N THR A 109 16.75 -3.64 -5.43
CA THR A 109 18.04 -3.23 -6.02
C THR A 109 18.25 -3.81 -7.42
N TRP A 110 17.50 -4.82 -7.80
CA TRP A 110 17.59 -5.49 -9.10
C TRP A 110 16.67 -4.85 -10.14
N SER A 111 17.14 -4.74 -11.38
CA SER A 111 16.31 -4.35 -12.51
C SER A 111 15.32 -5.50 -12.86
N PRO A 112 14.05 -5.20 -13.21
CA PRO A 112 13.44 -3.87 -13.35
C PRO A 112 12.84 -3.28 -12.06
N TYR A 113 12.85 -4.00 -10.95
CA TYR A 113 12.21 -3.56 -9.70
C TYR A 113 12.79 -2.25 -9.16
N ARG A 114 14.10 -2.03 -9.37
CA ARG A 114 14.77 -0.79 -8.98
C ARG A 114 14.18 0.43 -9.67
N GLU A 115 13.96 0.33 -10.98
CA GLU A 115 13.46 1.39 -11.82
C GLU A 115 11.99 1.73 -11.54
N TYR A 116 11.24 0.75 -11.03
CA TYR A 116 9.81 0.88 -10.69
C TYR A 116 9.54 0.84 -9.19
N SER A 117 10.57 1.04 -8.36
CA SER A 117 10.41 0.93 -6.90
C SER A 117 9.42 1.94 -6.33
N ASP A 118 9.23 3.09 -6.98
CA ASP A 118 8.23 4.09 -6.63
C ASP A 118 6.78 3.72 -7.04
N ARG A 119 6.61 2.59 -7.72
CA ARG A 119 5.32 2.04 -8.17
C ARG A 119 4.99 0.69 -7.54
N ILE A 120 5.72 0.30 -6.51
CA ILE A 120 5.56 -0.99 -5.84
C ILE A 120 5.25 -0.73 -4.37
N ASN A 121 4.23 -1.40 -3.84
CA ASN A 121 3.97 -1.50 -2.41
C ASN A 121 4.21 -2.95 -1.97
N ILE A 122 4.89 -3.15 -0.84
CA ILE A 122 5.22 -4.47 -0.30
C ILE A 122 4.73 -4.58 1.13
N TYR A 123 3.98 -5.62 1.41
CA TYR A 123 3.45 -5.96 2.73
C TYR A 123 3.92 -7.34 3.17
N ALA A 124 4.11 -7.53 4.47
CA ALA A 124 4.39 -8.83 5.05
C ALA A 124 3.23 -9.27 5.95
N VAL A 125 2.77 -10.51 5.78
CA VAL A 125 1.74 -11.15 6.61
C VAL A 125 2.40 -12.16 7.52
N GLN A 126 2.28 -11.96 8.81
CA GLN A 126 2.91 -12.76 9.86
C GLN A 126 2.14 -14.06 10.14
N ALA A 127 1.99 -14.91 9.10
CA ALA A 127 1.35 -16.22 9.25
C ALA A 127 2.15 -17.10 10.20
N VAL A 128 1.48 -17.67 11.22
CA VAL A 128 2.13 -18.45 12.28
C VAL A 128 2.01 -19.94 11.98
N SER A 129 3.16 -20.61 11.89
CA SER A 129 3.25 -22.09 11.81
C SER A 129 3.37 -22.73 13.20
N ASN A 130 2.85 -23.95 13.35
CA ASN A 130 2.97 -24.68 14.61
C ASN A 130 4.39 -25.25 14.81
N GLU A 131 5.07 -25.61 13.71
CA GLU A 131 6.44 -26.12 13.73
C GLU A 131 7.34 -25.29 12.81
N PRO A 132 8.65 -25.18 13.15
CA PRO A 132 9.60 -24.43 12.34
C PRO A 132 10.08 -25.22 11.11
N GLY A 133 10.50 -24.48 10.09
CA GLY A 133 11.03 -25.02 8.84
C GLY A 133 9.95 -25.44 7.86
N ILE A 134 10.37 -25.97 6.70
CA ILE A 134 9.44 -26.47 5.67
C ILE A 134 9.64 -27.97 5.45
N GLY A 135 8.69 -28.58 4.73
CA GLY A 135 8.73 -30.01 4.44
C GLY A 135 9.67 -30.36 3.29
N VAL A 136 10.01 -31.66 3.21
CA VAL A 136 10.70 -32.27 2.06
C VAL A 136 9.80 -33.35 1.49
N TYR A 137 9.66 -33.37 0.18
CA TYR A 137 8.82 -34.38 -0.47
C TYR A 137 9.36 -35.78 -0.22
N GLY A 138 8.51 -36.68 0.30
CA GLY A 138 8.92 -38.03 0.71
C GLY A 138 9.69 -38.10 2.03
N GLY A 139 9.87 -36.99 2.73
CA GLY A 139 10.61 -36.88 3.99
C GLY A 139 9.85 -36.13 5.08
N LYS A 140 10.56 -35.29 5.82
CA LYS A 140 10.00 -34.49 6.91
C LYS A 140 8.82 -33.61 6.43
N SER A 141 7.79 -33.50 7.23
CA SER A 141 6.59 -32.72 6.96
C SER A 141 6.15 -32.01 8.24
N PRO A 142 6.82 -30.89 8.61
CA PRO A 142 6.42 -30.11 9.76
C PRO A 142 5.02 -29.53 9.57
N ASP A 143 4.33 -29.28 10.66
CA ASP A 143 3.00 -28.65 10.67
C ASP A 143 3.14 -27.14 10.49
N THR A 144 3.29 -26.73 9.23
CA THR A 144 3.40 -25.31 8.85
C THR A 144 2.08 -24.76 8.32
N TYR A 145 1.93 -23.44 8.31
CA TYR A 145 0.66 -22.82 7.93
C TYR A 145 0.29 -23.07 6.47
N PHE A 146 1.25 -22.98 5.55
CA PHE A 146 1.02 -23.19 4.11
C PHE A 146 1.41 -24.60 3.64
N HIS A 147 1.94 -25.43 4.53
CA HIS A 147 2.42 -26.79 4.20
C HIS A 147 3.35 -26.85 2.99
N VAL A 148 4.29 -25.90 2.90
CA VAL A 148 5.26 -25.90 1.81
C VAL A 148 6.20 -27.08 1.95
N LYS A 149 6.47 -27.74 0.82
CA LYS A 149 7.49 -28.80 0.69
C LYS A 149 8.41 -28.52 -0.47
N VAL A 150 9.67 -28.90 -0.31
CA VAL A 150 10.66 -28.84 -1.38
C VAL A 150 10.70 -30.17 -2.11
N TYR A 151 10.61 -30.11 -3.44
CA TYR A 151 10.92 -31.18 -4.35
C TYR A 151 12.20 -30.85 -5.14
N GLY A 152 13.30 -31.51 -4.82
CA GLY A 152 14.61 -31.11 -5.34
C GLY A 152 15.03 -29.72 -4.81
N LYS A 153 14.92 -28.70 -5.65
CA LYS A 153 15.17 -27.32 -5.29
C LYS A 153 13.92 -26.42 -5.50
N ALA A 154 12.79 -27.00 -5.79
CA ALA A 154 11.56 -26.28 -6.06
C ALA A 154 10.59 -26.40 -4.87
N PRO A 155 10.41 -25.35 -4.04
CA PRO A 155 9.37 -25.29 -3.03
C PRO A 155 8.00 -25.15 -3.69
N GLY A 156 6.98 -25.72 -3.06
CA GLY A 156 5.60 -25.63 -3.53
C GLY A 156 4.60 -26.01 -2.46
N PHE A 157 3.36 -25.58 -2.62
CA PHE A 157 2.29 -25.91 -1.70
C PHE A 157 1.90 -27.38 -1.70
N THR A 158 1.51 -27.86 -0.55
CA THR A 158 0.82 -29.15 -0.37
C THR A 158 -0.40 -28.96 0.55
N ASN A 159 -1.28 -29.94 0.61
CA ASN A 159 -2.40 -30.00 1.56
C ASN A 159 -3.26 -28.71 1.65
N GLY A 160 -3.54 -28.07 0.51
CA GLY A 160 -4.38 -26.86 0.45
C GLY A 160 -3.68 -25.59 0.96
N GLY A 161 -2.36 -25.55 0.92
CA GLY A 161 -1.59 -24.36 1.30
C GLY A 161 -1.88 -23.14 0.39
N ASP A 162 -2.08 -23.39 -0.90
CA ASP A 162 -2.46 -22.37 -1.87
C ASP A 162 -3.85 -21.77 -1.58
N GLU A 163 -4.81 -22.58 -1.13
CA GLU A 163 -6.13 -22.08 -0.76
C GLU A 163 -6.06 -21.17 0.49
N ARG A 164 -5.19 -21.52 1.47
CA ARG A 164 -4.94 -20.64 2.62
C ARG A 164 -4.28 -19.32 2.24
N ALA A 165 -3.31 -19.35 1.33
CA ALA A 165 -2.68 -18.14 0.82
C ALA A 165 -3.66 -17.26 0.04
N LYS A 166 -4.54 -17.84 -0.76
CA LYS A 166 -5.63 -17.12 -1.45
C LYS A 166 -6.64 -16.53 -0.48
N ALA A 167 -7.00 -17.23 0.59
CA ALA A 167 -7.90 -16.72 1.62
C ALA A 167 -7.32 -15.49 2.33
N LEU A 168 -6.04 -15.52 2.71
CA LEU A 168 -5.35 -14.36 3.28
C LEU A 168 -5.22 -13.20 2.29
N ARG A 169 -5.02 -13.49 1.00
CA ARG A 169 -5.07 -12.48 -0.04
C ARG A 169 -6.40 -11.76 -0.06
N THR A 170 -7.51 -12.50 -0.14
CA THR A 170 -8.86 -11.93 -0.14
C THR A 170 -9.11 -11.09 1.12
N GLU A 171 -8.69 -11.58 2.27
CA GLU A 171 -8.80 -10.85 3.54
C GLU A 171 -8.02 -9.51 3.51
N LEU A 172 -6.81 -9.50 2.94
CA LEU A 172 -6.03 -8.29 2.77
C LEU A 172 -6.71 -7.28 1.83
N GLU A 173 -7.21 -7.74 0.69
CA GLU A 173 -7.89 -6.91 -0.30
C GLU A 173 -9.18 -6.30 0.27
N GLU A 174 -9.93 -7.03 1.08
CA GLU A 174 -11.19 -6.58 1.68
C GLU A 174 -10.98 -5.70 2.92
N ASN A 175 -9.97 -6.01 3.77
CA ASN A 175 -9.91 -5.48 5.12
C ASN A 175 -8.67 -4.61 5.40
N TYR A 176 -7.63 -4.66 4.58
CA TYR A 176 -6.36 -4.00 4.88
C TYR A 176 -5.90 -3.00 3.82
N LEU A 177 -5.94 -3.36 2.54
CA LEU A 177 -5.52 -2.51 1.43
C LEU A 177 -6.52 -1.37 1.20
N ASP A 178 -6.16 -0.42 0.35
CA ASP A 178 -7.07 0.64 -0.07
C ASP A 178 -8.24 0.02 -0.86
N GLU A 179 -9.46 0.61 -0.74
CA GLU A 179 -10.67 0.06 -1.34
C GLU A 179 -10.52 -0.13 -2.86
N GLY A 180 -10.74 -1.34 -3.34
CA GLY A 180 -10.61 -1.70 -4.76
C GLY A 180 -9.19 -2.04 -5.21
N ALA A 181 -8.20 -2.00 -4.31
CA ALA A 181 -6.87 -2.48 -4.60
C ALA A 181 -6.82 -4.01 -4.69
N ASN A 182 -5.88 -4.52 -5.48
CA ASN A 182 -5.68 -5.95 -5.64
C ASN A 182 -4.22 -6.33 -5.39
N VAL A 183 -4.01 -7.49 -4.79
CA VAL A 183 -2.68 -8.09 -4.68
C VAL A 183 -2.23 -8.60 -6.04
N GLY A 184 -1.13 -8.06 -6.55
CA GLY A 184 -0.56 -8.42 -7.84
C GLY A 184 0.14 -9.78 -7.81
N THR A 185 0.92 -10.06 -6.74
CA THR A 185 1.57 -11.36 -6.53
C THR A 185 1.81 -11.62 -5.05
N ILE A 186 1.93 -12.90 -4.70
CA ILE A 186 2.24 -13.39 -3.36
C ILE A 186 3.60 -14.10 -3.41
N HIS A 187 4.51 -13.70 -2.55
CA HIS A 187 5.78 -14.35 -2.34
C HIS A 187 5.77 -15.13 -1.02
N ILE A 188 5.96 -16.42 -1.07
CA ILE A 188 6.07 -17.27 0.12
C ILE A 188 7.54 -17.36 0.52
N LEU A 189 7.87 -16.75 1.66
CA LEU A 189 9.20 -16.83 2.25
C LEU A 189 9.26 -18.02 3.20
N CYS A 190 10.05 -19.01 2.82
CA CYS A 190 10.18 -20.28 3.53
C CYS A 190 11.30 -20.21 4.57
N ASN A 191 11.02 -20.62 5.80
CA ASN A 191 12.02 -20.72 6.86
C ASN A 191 12.90 -21.97 6.66
N ASP A 192 13.87 -21.85 5.76
CA ASP A 192 14.81 -22.93 5.44
C ASP A 192 16.14 -22.34 4.98
N THR A 193 17.26 -22.95 5.40
CA THR A 193 18.61 -22.50 5.09
C THR A 193 19.13 -22.97 3.73
N GLY A 194 18.45 -23.88 3.06
CA GLY A 194 18.77 -24.29 1.70
C GLY A 194 18.47 -23.17 0.71
N SER A 195 19.27 -23.04 -0.34
CA SER A 195 19.06 -22.05 -1.39
C SER A 195 18.07 -22.60 -2.43
N TYR A 196 16.79 -22.28 -2.26
CA TYR A 196 15.69 -22.75 -3.10
C TYR A 196 14.84 -21.59 -3.57
N GLY A 197 14.27 -21.74 -4.78
CA GLY A 197 13.27 -20.86 -5.34
C GLY A 197 12.35 -21.60 -6.31
N ALA A 198 11.16 -21.11 -6.50
CA ALA A 198 10.22 -21.56 -7.50
C ALA A 198 9.13 -20.51 -7.76
N SER A 199 8.55 -20.56 -8.94
CA SER A 199 7.28 -19.88 -9.23
C SER A 199 6.24 -20.91 -9.66
N VAL A 200 5.05 -20.79 -9.08
CA VAL A 200 3.93 -21.67 -9.36
C VAL A 200 2.75 -20.81 -9.79
N ASN A 201 2.46 -20.79 -11.06
CA ASN A 201 1.43 -19.95 -11.68
C ASN A 201 1.69 -18.43 -11.57
N PRO A 202 0.83 -17.58 -12.18
CA PRO A 202 1.00 -16.13 -12.19
C PRO A 202 0.79 -15.42 -10.84
N LEU A 203 0.50 -16.13 -9.76
CA LEU A 203 0.17 -15.54 -8.48
C LEU A 203 1.23 -15.79 -7.40
N PHE A 204 1.90 -16.96 -7.45
CA PHE A 204 2.77 -17.39 -6.36
C PHE A 204 4.22 -17.54 -6.79
N SER A 205 5.11 -17.00 -5.97
CA SER A 205 6.55 -17.27 -6.01
C SER A 205 7.05 -17.68 -4.62
N PHE A 206 8.18 -18.35 -4.57
CA PHE A 206 8.78 -18.90 -3.36
C PHE A 206 10.26 -18.58 -3.31
N SER A 207 10.78 -18.31 -2.13
CA SER A 207 12.20 -18.37 -1.83
C SER A 207 12.42 -18.80 -0.38
N THR A 208 13.64 -19.13 -0.05
CA THR A 208 14.04 -19.45 1.32
C THR A 208 14.74 -18.25 1.97
N ASN A 209 14.88 -18.28 3.30
CA ASN A 209 15.64 -17.28 4.05
C ASN A 209 17.15 -17.56 4.09
N SER A 210 17.64 -18.45 3.20
CA SER A 210 19.06 -18.76 3.07
C SER A 210 19.92 -17.49 2.95
N GLU A 211 21.09 -17.53 3.59
CA GLU A 211 22.10 -16.45 3.50
C GLU A 211 22.59 -16.24 2.06
N ASP A 212 22.69 -17.32 1.26
CA ASP A 212 23.04 -17.26 -0.16
C ASP A 212 22.05 -16.42 -0.99
N ASN A 213 20.84 -16.19 -0.47
CA ASN A 213 19.77 -15.41 -1.10
C ASN A 213 19.59 -14.06 -0.42
N SER A 214 20.51 -13.63 0.42
CA SER A 214 20.37 -12.41 1.25
C SER A 214 20.22 -11.13 0.43
N ASP A 215 20.73 -11.10 -0.81
CA ASP A 215 20.64 -9.97 -1.74
C ASP A 215 19.27 -9.83 -2.44
N GLY A 216 18.32 -10.72 -2.14
CA GLY A 216 16.98 -10.69 -2.73
C GLY A 216 16.91 -11.13 -4.20
N MET A 217 18.01 -11.62 -4.79
CA MET A 217 18.06 -12.02 -6.20
C MET A 217 17.09 -13.16 -6.51
N VAL A 218 17.03 -14.19 -5.65
CA VAL A 218 16.09 -15.30 -5.86
C VAL A 218 14.64 -14.82 -5.77
N MET A 219 14.31 -13.96 -4.80
CA MET A 219 12.98 -13.36 -4.74
C MET A 219 12.66 -12.56 -6.00
N ALA A 220 13.59 -11.75 -6.50
CA ALA A 220 13.42 -10.97 -7.74
C ALA A 220 13.18 -11.89 -8.93
N HIS A 221 13.98 -12.96 -9.07
CA HIS A 221 13.89 -13.93 -10.16
C HIS A 221 12.53 -14.66 -10.15
N GLU A 222 12.15 -15.25 -9.02
CA GLU A 222 10.90 -16.02 -8.92
C GLU A 222 9.65 -15.13 -9.03
N THR A 223 9.76 -13.91 -8.54
CA THR A 223 8.68 -12.93 -8.68
C THR A 223 8.51 -12.50 -10.15
N ALA A 224 9.60 -12.42 -10.93
CA ALA A 224 9.53 -12.12 -12.36
C ALA A 224 8.78 -13.21 -13.15
N HIS A 225 8.94 -14.46 -12.77
CA HIS A 225 8.12 -15.55 -13.33
C HIS A 225 6.64 -15.36 -13.04
N SER A 226 6.28 -15.03 -11.79
CA SER A 226 4.87 -14.89 -11.40
C SER A 226 4.22 -13.64 -11.97
N ILE A 227 4.93 -12.51 -12.05
CA ILE A 227 4.40 -11.25 -12.57
C ILE A 227 4.36 -11.25 -14.10
N GLY A 228 5.50 -11.54 -14.73
CA GLY A 228 5.70 -11.37 -16.17
C GLY A 228 5.41 -12.63 -16.99
N GLY A 229 5.23 -13.79 -16.35
CA GLY A 229 5.17 -15.08 -17.04
C GLY A 229 6.48 -15.36 -17.78
N LEU A 230 7.59 -14.79 -17.30
CA LEU A 230 8.92 -15.01 -17.88
C LEU A 230 9.34 -16.46 -17.65
N GLY A 231 10.10 -17.00 -18.56
CA GLY A 231 10.69 -18.33 -18.45
C GLY A 231 12.18 -18.23 -18.13
N ASP A 232 12.74 -19.30 -17.57
CA ASP A 232 14.18 -19.44 -17.41
C ASP A 232 14.90 -19.49 -18.74
N GLU A 233 16.02 -18.83 -18.86
CA GLU A 233 16.88 -18.85 -20.05
C GLU A 233 18.07 -19.82 -19.90
N TYR A 234 17.91 -20.84 -19.05
CA TYR A 234 18.94 -21.88 -18.90
C TYR A 234 18.96 -22.80 -20.14
N GLU A 235 20.12 -23.35 -20.47
CA GLU A 235 20.34 -24.19 -21.64
C GLU A 235 19.44 -25.44 -21.74
N ARG A 236 18.73 -25.78 -20.67
CA ARG A 236 17.88 -26.99 -20.61
C ARG A 236 16.49 -26.82 -21.19
N TYR A 237 16.07 -25.58 -21.47
CA TYR A 237 14.72 -25.32 -21.96
C TYR A 237 14.71 -25.05 -23.45
N THR A 238 14.05 -25.95 -24.19
CA THR A 238 13.89 -25.84 -25.65
C THR A 238 12.80 -24.81 -26.06
N ASN A 239 12.00 -24.35 -25.11
CA ASN A 239 10.97 -23.36 -25.35
C ASN A 239 11.59 -21.96 -25.35
N LYS A 240 11.12 -21.09 -26.24
CA LYS A 240 11.52 -19.69 -26.34
C LYS A 240 10.95 -18.92 -25.11
N PRO A 241 11.69 -18.79 -24.00
CA PRO A 241 11.07 -18.45 -22.72
C PRO A 241 10.53 -17.01 -22.72
N ASN A 242 11.24 -16.03 -23.09
CA ASN A 242 10.83 -14.62 -22.95
C ASN A 242 10.41 -14.01 -24.30
N MET A 243 9.82 -14.82 -25.16
CA MET A 243 9.29 -14.42 -26.45
C MET A 243 7.79 -14.69 -26.53
N SER A 244 7.10 -13.85 -27.27
CA SER A 244 5.72 -14.08 -27.67
C SER A 244 5.65 -14.32 -29.18
N ASP A 245 4.87 -15.29 -29.59
CA ASP A 245 4.54 -15.61 -30.98
C ASP A 245 3.33 -14.79 -31.48
N THR A 246 2.83 -13.90 -30.64
CA THR A 246 1.73 -12.99 -30.95
C THR A 246 2.08 -11.55 -30.56
N THR A 247 1.56 -10.61 -31.34
CA THR A 247 1.58 -9.18 -31.04
C THR A 247 0.27 -8.67 -30.40
N ASP A 248 -0.69 -9.58 -30.19
CA ASP A 248 -1.95 -9.27 -29.54
C ASP A 248 -1.69 -8.96 -28.04
N PRO A 249 -1.94 -7.71 -27.58
CA PRO A 249 -1.65 -7.30 -26.21
C PRO A 249 -2.36 -8.14 -25.15
N GLU A 250 -3.50 -8.75 -25.47
CA GLU A 250 -4.25 -9.59 -24.54
C GLU A 250 -3.68 -10.99 -24.40
N LYS A 251 -2.86 -11.43 -25.36
CA LYS A 251 -2.33 -12.79 -25.44
C LYS A 251 -0.84 -12.92 -25.17
N ILE A 252 -0.10 -11.82 -25.10
CA ILE A 252 1.32 -11.88 -24.75
C ILE A 252 1.49 -12.34 -23.30
N LYS A 253 2.61 -12.99 -23.02
CA LYS A 253 2.90 -13.57 -21.68
C LYS A 253 2.83 -12.55 -20.55
N TRP A 254 3.17 -11.29 -20.80
CA TRP A 254 3.19 -10.18 -19.86
C TRP A 254 1.99 -9.24 -20.01
N SER A 255 0.90 -9.70 -20.60
CA SER A 255 -0.33 -8.90 -20.82
C SER A 255 -0.86 -8.21 -19.56
N LYS A 256 -0.69 -8.82 -18.39
CA LYS A 256 -1.09 -8.24 -17.10
C LYS A 256 -0.32 -6.98 -16.71
N MET A 257 0.85 -6.77 -17.30
CA MET A 257 1.67 -5.59 -17.06
C MET A 257 1.38 -4.46 -18.05
N LEU A 258 0.66 -4.76 -19.13
CA LEU A 258 0.23 -3.74 -20.09
C LEU A 258 -0.88 -2.90 -19.45
N GLY A 259 -0.66 -1.61 -19.36
CA GLY A 259 -1.60 -0.68 -18.73
C GLY A 259 -1.20 -0.28 -17.30
N PHE A 260 -0.22 -0.90 -16.69
CA PHE A 260 0.50 -0.27 -15.60
C PHE A 260 1.18 0.99 -16.16
N ARG A 261 0.91 2.13 -15.52
CA ARG A 261 1.36 3.45 -16.00
C ARG A 261 2.86 3.43 -16.30
N GLY A 262 3.22 3.54 -17.56
CA GLY A 262 4.60 3.71 -18.02
C GLY A 262 5.26 2.49 -18.67
N ILE A 263 4.52 1.40 -18.96
CA ILE A 263 4.98 0.30 -19.80
C ILE A 263 4.17 0.26 -21.10
#